data_f78fb7bb65e498d1959dcddbf6da8247
#
_entry.id   f78fb7bb65e498d1959dcddbf6da8247
#
_cell.length_a   1.000
_cell.length_b   1.000
_cell.length_c   1.000
_cell.angle_alpha   90.00
_cell.angle_beta   90.00
_cell.angle_gamma   90.00
#
_symmetry.space_group_name_H-M   'P 1'
#
loop_
_entity.id
_entity.type
_entity.pdbx_description
1 polymer ?
#
loop_
_entity_poly.entity_id
_entity_poly.type
_entity_poly.pdbx_seq_one_letter_code
_entity_poly.pdbx_strand_id
1 'polypeptide(L)'
;KMQTRYNVISETDKCSLKKEFEKSISGYDTEDISVNVKLLGEVYHEKIWEGVFNDTELAQHIFDKVERALSQEKNNYNKERYFRIAMAYKQFVCHDDIQSFLCVLTKHPRPGDMYLDMDMLYEIFKFIHKERGQKFDKNTVCLLDGEEFDINKEQIIDRLQHGEKLFVISVYQTIGAGQNLQYGIPQNLIGHLVSSNDRES
;
A
#
# COMPACT_ATOMS: atom_id res chain seq x y z
N LYS A 1 12.26 -4.46 7.84
CA LYS A 1 12.96 -5.55 7.11
C LYS A 1 12.03 -6.59 6.51
N MET A 2 10.82 -6.80 7.05
CA MET A 2 9.89 -7.85 6.57
C MET A 2 9.08 -7.46 5.34
N GLN A 3 8.60 -6.24 5.23
CA GLN A 3 7.67 -5.83 4.15
C GLN A 3 8.24 -5.91 2.73
N THR A 4 9.55 -5.81 2.55
CA THR A 4 10.19 -5.86 1.23
C THR A 4 10.45 -7.29 0.70
N ARG A 5 10.29 -8.33 1.52
CA ARG A 5 10.50 -9.72 1.10
C ARG A 5 9.28 -10.38 0.46
N TYR A 6 8.13 -9.70 0.40
CA TYR A 6 6.86 -10.30 -0.02
C TYR A 6 6.68 -10.47 -1.54
N ASN A 7 7.67 -10.16 -2.34
CA ASN A 7 7.48 -10.10 -3.78
C ASN A 7 7.54 -11.45 -4.52
N VAL A 8 8.14 -12.48 -3.94
CA VAL A 8 8.14 -13.85 -4.51
C VAL A 8 8.41 -14.83 -3.36
N ILE A 9 7.39 -15.30 -2.68
CA ILE A 9 7.55 -16.22 -1.56
C ILE A 9 6.69 -17.45 -1.81
N SER A 10 7.30 -18.64 -1.75
CA SER A 10 6.58 -19.91 -1.79
C SER A 10 5.67 -20.04 -0.56
N GLU A 11 4.65 -20.90 -0.59
CA GLU A 11 3.80 -21.17 0.57
C GLU A 11 4.62 -21.64 1.80
N THR A 12 5.72 -22.33 1.57
CA THR A 12 6.65 -22.76 2.63
C THR A 12 7.35 -21.56 3.27
N ASP A 13 7.82 -20.62 2.46
CA ASP A 13 8.48 -19.40 2.95
C ASP A 13 7.49 -18.47 3.65
N LYS A 14 6.22 -18.46 3.22
CA LYS A 14 5.15 -17.72 3.88
C LYS A 14 4.92 -18.20 5.32
N CYS A 15 4.87 -19.51 5.53
CA CYS A 15 4.79 -20.12 6.88
C CYS A 15 6.02 -19.77 7.74
N SER A 16 7.21 -19.81 7.15
CA SER A 16 8.46 -19.48 7.83
C SER A 16 8.50 -18.00 8.26
N LEU A 17 8.14 -17.08 7.35
CA LEU A 17 8.08 -15.65 7.64
C LEU A 17 7.05 -15.29 8.70
N LYS A 18 5.89 -15.94 8.68
CA LYS A 18 4.87 -15.76 9.71
C LYS A 18 5.41 -16.16 11.08
N LYS A 19 6.09 -17.32 11.19
CA LYS A 19 6.72 -17.78 12.42
C LYS A 19 7.85 -16.86 12.89
N GLU A 20 8.69 -16.36 11.96
CA GLU A 20 9.74 -15.39 12.30
C GLU A 20 9.16 -14.08 12.83
N PHE A 21 8.07 -13.60 12.23
CA PHE A 21 7.37 -12.40 12.70
C PHE A 21 6.78 -12.64 14.09
N GLU A 22 6.02 -13.72 14.29
CA GLU A 22 5.44 -14.08 15.58
C GLU A 22 6.51 -14.20 16.67
N LYS A 23 7.68 -14.75 16.34
CA LYS A 23 8.82 -14.81 17.24
C LYS A 23 9.41 -13.44 17.54
N SER A 24 9.48 -12.53 16.55
CA SER A 24 10.04 -11.19 16.72
C SER A 24 9.17 -10.28 17.58
N ILE A 25 7.86 -10.55 17.65
CA ILE A 25 6.89 -9.79 18.46
C ILE A 25 6.51 -10.49 19.75
N SER A 26 7.10 -11.66 20.06
CA SER A 26 6.77 -12.46 21.25
C SER A 26 7.06 -11.80 22.60
N GLY A 27 7.62 -10.59 22.64
CA GLY A 27 7.82 -9.77 23.84
C GLY A 27 6.80 -8.65 24.02
N TYR A 28 5.86 -8.52 23.07
CA TYR A 28 4.78 -7.54 23.10
C TYR A 28 3.46 -8.23 23.44
N ASP A 29 2.54 -7.47 24.01
CA ASP A 29 1.16 -7.94 24.16
C ASP A 29 0.53 -8.04 22.75
N THR A 30 0.39 -9.26 22.26
CA THR A 30 0.06 -9.54 20.85
C THR A 30 -1.33 -10.13 20.67
N GLU A 31 -2.17 -10.14 21.70
CA GLU A 31 -3.51 -10.71 21.65
C GLU A 31 -4.37 -10.07 20.55
N ASP A 32 -4.08 -8.80 20.20
CA ASP A 32 -4.81 -8.03 19.19
C ASP A 32 -4.11 -7.92 17.83
N ILE A 33 -2.97 -8.60 17.60
CA ILE A 33 -2.25 -8.53 16.33
C ILE A 33 -2.61 -9.70 15.42
N SER A 34 -3.39 -9.43 14.37
CA SER A 34 -3.60 -10.38 13.28
C SER A 34 -2.64 -10.10 12.11
N VAL A 35 -1.90 -11.13 11.67
CA VAL A 35 -1.00 -11.05 10.52
C VAL A 35 -1.61 -11.74 9.33
N ASN A 36 -2.02 -10.95 8.34
CA ASN A 36 -2.48 -11.44 7.04
C ASN A 36 -1.38 -11.27 6.00
N VAL A 37 -0.90 -12.39 5.44
CA VAL A 37 0.07 -12.39 4.35
C VAL A 37 -0.63 -12.72 3.05
N LYS A 38 -0.69 -11.76 2.14
CA LYS A 38 -1.22 -11.93 0.78
C LYS A 38 -0.08 -11.86 -0.22
N LEU A 39 0.10 -12.93 -0.99
CA LEU A 39 1.06 -12.96 -2.09
C LEU A 39 0.43 -12.30 -3.32
N LEU A 40 1.16 -11.38 -3.93
CA LEU A 40 0.84 -10.76 -5.22
C LEU A 40 1.79 -11.36 -6.28
N GLY A 41 1.80 -12.69 -6.41
CA GLY A 41 2.81 -13.46 -7.12
C GLY A 41 2.39 -13.92 -8.52
N GLU A 42 1.35 -13.32 -9.14
CA GLU A 42 1.00 -13.63 -10.51
C GLU A 42 2.03 -13.07 -11.49
N VAL A 43 2.34 -13.84 -12.53
CA VAL A 43 3.17 -13.38 -13.65
C VAL A 43 2.40 -12.29 -14.40
N TYR A 44 3.07 -11.19 -14.73
CA TYR A 44 2.46 -10.09 -15.47
C TYR A 44 1.96 -10.55 -16.85
N HIS A 45 0.67 -10.41 -17.10
CA HIS A 45 0.00 -10.78 -18.35
C HIS A 45 -1.21 -9.85 -18.61
N GLU A 46 -1.79 -9.93 -19.80
CA GLU A 46 -2.86 -9.04 -20.25
C GLU A 46 -4.03 -8.93 -19.26
N LYS A 47 -4.49 -10.06 -18.70
CA LYS A 47 -5.66 -10.09 -17.81
C LYS A 47 -5.36 -9.78 -16.35
N ILE A 48 -4.08 -9.50 -15.99
CA ILE A 48 -3.72 -9.29 -14.58
C ILE A 48 -4.48 -8.10 -13.96
N TRP A 49 -4.82 -7.10 -14.78
CA TRP A 49 -5.54 -5.92 -14.34
C TRP A 49 -7.02 -6.16 -13.99
N GLU A 50 -7.60 -7.30 -14.41
CA GLU A 50 -8.92 -7.75 -13.94
C GLU A 50 -8.94 -8.01 -12.42
N GLY A 51 -7.78 -8.24 -11.80
CA GLY A 51 -7.62 -8.25 -10.35
C GLY A 51 -7.77 -6.88 -9.68
N VAL A 52 -7.46 -5.80 -10.42
CA VAL A 52 -7.61 -4.42 -9.94
C VAL A 52 -8.98 -3.85 -10.29
N PHE A 53 -9.45 -4.04 -11.53
CA PHE A 53 -10.69 -3.47 -12.04
C PHE A 53 -11.71 -4.57 -12.31
N ASN A 54 -12.98 -4.29 -11.97
CA ASN A 54 -14.10 -5.18 -12.33
C ASN A 54 -14.56 -4.95 -13.79
N ASP A 55 -14.34 -3.73 -14.30
CA ASP A 55 -14.59 -3.38 -15.69
C ASP A 55 -13.44 -3.87 -16.56
N THR A 56 -13.72 -4.85 -17.42
CA THR A 56 -12.71 -5.47 -18.30
C THR A 56 -12.18 -4.52 -19.37
N GLU A 57 -12.98 -3.58 -19.86
CA GLU A 57 -12.54 -2.56 -20.83
C GLU A 57 -11.57 -1.59 -20.17
N LEU A 58 -11.85 -1.21 -18.92
CA LEU A 58 -10.95 -0.37 -18.14
C LEU A 58 -9.65 -1.10 -17.79
N ALA A 59 -9.74 -2.37 -17.39
CA ALA A 59 -8.58 -3.22 -17.13
C ALA A 59 -7.66 -3.29 -18.35
N GLN A 60 -8.23 -3.53 -19.54
CA GLN A 60 -7.50 -3.56 -20.79
C GLN A 60 -6.91 -2.19 -21.16
N HIS A 61 -7.67 -1.12 -20.98
CA HIS A 61 -7.18 0.25 -21.22
C HIS A 61 -5.94 0.57 -20.38
N ILE A 62 -5.94 0.21 -19.10
CA ILE A 62 -4.79 0.45 -18.22
C ILE A 62 -3.61 -0.45 -18.58
N PHE A 63 -3.86 -1.72 -18.91
CA PHE A 63 -2.81 -2.61 -19.41
C PHE A 63 -2.12 -2.01 -20.65
N ASP A 64 -2.87 -1.62 -21.67
CA ASP A 64 -2.34 -1.03 -22.90
C ASP A 64 -1.57 0.27 -22.65
N LYS A 65 -2.02 1.05 -21.68
CA LYS A 65 -1.35 2.29 -21.30
C LYS A 65 0.00 2.03 -20.66
N VAL A 66 0.07 1.09 -19.71
CA VAL A 66 1.33 0.68 -19.05
C VAL A 66 2.28 0.04 -20.07
N GLU A 67 1.77 -0.81 -20.96
CA GLU A 67 2.56 -1.42 -22.04
C GLU A 67 3.18 -0.37 -22.97
N ARG A 68 2.41 0.63 -23.37
CA ARG A 68 2.91 1.72 -24.23
C ARG A 68 3.97 2.57 -23.53
N ALA A 69 3.72 2.95 -22.27
CA ALA A 69 4.64 3.77 -21.49
C ALA A 69 5.99 3.08 -21.24
N LEU A 70 5.96 1.75 -21.06
CA LEU A 70 7.14 0.93 -20.77
C LEU A 70 7.55 0.04 -21.95
N SER A 71 7.23 0.45 -23.16
CA SER A 71 7.49 -0.34 -24.40
C SER A 71 8.97 -0.61 -24.66
N GLN A 72 9.88 0.22 -24.12
CA GLN A 72 11.34 0.05 -24.24
C GLN A 72 11.92 -0.86 -23.16
N GLU A 73 11.12 -1.29 -22.20
CA GLU A 73 11.59 -2.15 -21.12
C GLU A 73 11.72 -3.61 -21.60
N LYS A 74 12.87 -4.22 -21.33
CA LYS A 74 13.17 -5.61 -21.75
C LYS A 74 12.50 -6.67 -20.88
N ASN A 75 12.08 -6.27 -19.67
CA ASN A 75 11.42 -7.16 -18.70
C ASN A 75 10.16 -6.48 -18.15
N ASN A 76 9.35 -7.22 -17.43
CA ASN A 76 8.09 -6.71 -16.90
C ASN A 76 8.21 -6.06 -15.51
N TYR A 77 9.43 -5.82 -15.02
CA TYR A 77 9.66 -5.38 -13.63
C TYR A 77 8.90 -4.10 -13.25
N ASN A 78 8.97 -3.04 -14.06
CA ASN A 78 8.26 -1.81 -13.74
C ASN A 78 6.75 -1.90 -14.05
N LYS A 79 6.36 -2.70 -15.06
CA LYS A 79 4.95 -3.00 -15.34
C LYS A 79 4.29 -3.70 -14.14
N GLU A 80 4.97 -4.69 -13.57
CA GLU A 80 4.55 -5.37 -12.34
C GLU A 80 4.49 -4.41 -11.14
N ARG A 81 5.38 -3.42 -11.06
CA ARG A 81 5.34 -2.41 -9.99
C ARG A 81 4.05 -1.60 -10.03
N TYR A 82 3.64 -1.11 -11.21
CA TYR A 82 2.36 -0.42 -11.37
C TYR A 82 1.20 -1.29 -10.90
N PHE A 83 1.16 -2.53 -11.36
CA PHE A 83 0.12 -3.47 -10.94
C PHE A 83 0.11 -3.69 -9.42
N ARG A 84 1.25 -3.95 -8.81
CA ARG A 84 1.35 -4.21 -7.36
C ARG A 84 0.95 -2.99 -6.52
N ILE A 85 1.35 -1.79 -6.95
CA ILE A 85 0.94 -0.55 -6.28
C ILE A 85 -0.57 -0.34 -6.43
N ALA A 86 -1.14 -0.58 -7.62
CA ALA A 86 -2.57 -0.48 -7.86
C ALA A 86 -3.37 -1.48 -7.00
N MET A 87 -2.91 -2.73 -6.90
CA MET A 87 -3.51 -3.75 -6.03
C MET A 87 -3.46 -3.35 -4.55
N ALA A 88 -2.32 -2.84 -4.08
CA ALA A 88 -2.17 -2.35 -2.71
C ALA A 88 -3.11 -1.17 -2.44
N TYR A 89 -3.20 -0.23 -3.38
CA TYR A 89 -4.11 0.90 -3.28
C TYR A 89 -5.58 0.48 -3.30
N LYS A 90 -5.96 -0.48 -4.16
CA LYS A 90 -7.31 -1.07 -4.16
C LYS A 90 -7.66 -1.65 -2.79
N GLN A 91 -6.75 -2.44 -2.20
CA GLN A 91 -6.98 -3.00 -0.85
C GLN A 91 -7.18 -1.89 0.18
N PHE A 92 -6.32 -0.86 0.17
CA PHE A 92 -6.46 0.28 1.05
C PHE A 92 -7.81 0.99 0.91
N VAL A 93 -8.27 1.23 -0.33
CA VAL A 93 -9.55 1.90 -0.57
C VAL A 93 -10.75 1.02 -0.22
N CYS A 94 -10.63 -0.31 -0.43
CA CYS A 94 -11.73 -1.26 -0.20
C CYS A 94 -11.96 -1.62 1.27
N HIS A 95 -10.99 -1.39 2.13
CA HIS A 95 -11.05 -1.71 3.55
C HIS A 95 -11.19 -0.45 4.40
N ASP A 96 -12.37 -0.22 4.95
CA ASP A 96 -12.66 0.97 5.76
C ASP A 96 -11.99 0.93 7.14
N ASP A 97 -11.64 -0.25 7.62
CA ASP A 97 -10.88 -0.52 8.84
C ASP A 97 -9.38 -0.19 8.71
N ILE A 98 -8.86 -0.01 7.50
CA ILE A 98 -7.48 0.42 7.25
C ILE A 98 -7.43 1.95 7.19
N GLN A 99 -6.90 2.58 8.24
CA GLN A 99 -6.70 4.03 8.27
C GLN A 99 -5.40 4.45 7.58
N SER A 100 -4.34 3.69 7.73
CA SER A 100 -3.05 3.97 7.10
C SER A 100 -2.51 2.77 6.35
N PHE A 101 -1.92 3.01 5.19
CA PHE A 101 -1.23 2.00 4.40
C PHE A 101 0.16 2.49 4.02
N LEU A 102 1.19 1.73 4.39
CA LEU A 102 2.57 2.05 4.04
C LEU A 102 3.04 1.20 2.86
N CYS A 103 3.20 1.86 1.71
CA CYS A 103 3.74 1.26 0.49
C CYS A 103 5.24 1.55 0.38
N VAL A 104 6.07 0.52 0.55
CA VAL A 104 7.53 0.66 0.49
C VAL A 104 8.06 0.22 -0.85
N LEU A 105 8.72 1.12 -1.55
CA LEU A 105 9.26 0.94 -2.89
C LEU A 105 10.80 0.98 -2.89
N THR A 106 11.40 0.58 -4.01
CA THR A 106 12.86 0.72 -4.22
C THR A 106 13.24 2.13 -4.70
N LYS A 107 12.30 2.85 -5.32
CA LYS A 107 12.48 4.21 -5.84
C LYS A 107 11.16 4.96 -5.71
N HIS A 108 11.22 6.25 -5.35
CA HIS A 108 10.03 7.11 -5.34
C HIS A 108 9.47 7.30 -6.75
N PRO A 109 8.14 7.24 -6.91
CA PRO A 109 7.50 7.70 -8.14
C PRO A 109 7.67 9.23 -8.25
N ARG A 110 7.91 9.71 -9.45
CA ARG A 110 8.03 11.15 -9.74
C ARG A 110 7.19 11.50 -10.97
N PRO A 111 6.62 12.69 -11.06
CA PRO A 111 5.93 13.14 -12.27
C PRO A 111 6.86 13.06 -13.49
N GLY A 112 6.40 12.40 -14.56
CA GLY A 112 7.15 12.22 -15.79
C GLY A 112 8.35 11.25 -15.70
N ASP A 113 8.46 10.45 -14.62
CA ASP A 113 9.52 9.44 -14.53
C ASP A 113 9.28 8.32 -15.56
N MET A 114 10.32 7.99 -16.31
CA MET A 114 10.28 6.98 -17.39
C MET A 114 9.83 5.60 -16.90
N TYR A 115 10.09 5.23 -15.65
CA TYR A 115 9.86 3.88 -15.13
C TYR A 115 8.72 3.81 -14.11
N LEU A 116 8.48 4.87 -13.36
CA LEU A 116 7.42 4.93 -12.36
C LEU A 116 6.90 6.36 -12.24
N ASP A 117 5.98 6.70 -13.13
CA ASP A 117 5.36 8.01 -13.23
C ASP A 117 4.24 8.16 -12.20
N MET A 118 4.34 9.20 -11.37
CA MET A 118 3.33 9.49 -10.35
C MET A 118 1.99 9.91 -10.95
N ASP A 119 2.00 10.60 -12.09
CA ASP A 119 0.76 11.03 -12.75
C ASP A 119 -0.02 9.81 -13.28
N MET A 120 0.67 8.81 -13.80
CA MET A 120 0.06 7.53 -14.19
C MET A 120 -0.54 6.81 -12.97
N LEU A 121 0.16 6.77 -11.83
CA LEU A 121 -0.37 6.19 -10.61
C LEU A 121 -1.65 6.92 -10.15
N TYR A 122 -1.65 8.25 -10.16
CA TYR A 122 -2.84 9.03 -9.82
C TYR A 122 -4.02 8.75 -10.75
N GLU A 123 -3.77 8.52 -12.03
CA GLU A 123 -4.82 8.13 -12.96
C GLU A 123 -5.40 6.76 -12.64
N ILE A 124 -4.54 5.78 -12.36
CA ILE A 124 -4.97 4.45 -11.92
C ILE A 124 -5.80 4.53 -10.63
N PHE A 125 -5.34 5.31 -9.64
CA PHE A 125 -6.05 5.52 -8.39
C PHE A 125 -7.42 6.20 -8.59
N LYS A 126 -7.48 7.17 -9.50
CA LYS A 126 -8.74 7.82 -9.89
C LYS A 126 -9.74 6.84 -10.47
N PHE A 127 -9.30 5.88 -11.29
CA PHE A 127 -10.18 4.85 -11.83
C PHE A 127 -10.66 3.86 -10.76
N ILE A 128 -9.79 3.49 -9.80
CA ILE A 128 -10.20 2.65 -8.66
C ILE A 128 -11.32 3.33 -7.85
N HIS A 129 -11.21 4.63 -7.58
CA HIS A 129 -12.27 5.39 -6.91
C HIS A 129 -13.54 5.50 -7.75
N LYS A 130 -13.40 5.73 -9.07
CA LYS A 130 -14.54 5.84 -9.99
C LYS A 130 -15.40 4.58 -10.01
N GLU A 131 -14.81 3.39 -10.04
CA GLU A 131 -15.54 2.12 -9.95
C GLU A 131 -16.37 1.99 -8.67
N ARG A 132 -15.95 2.66 -7.61
CA ARG A 132 -16.66 2.69 -6.31
C ARG A 132 -17.64 3.86 -6.19
N GLY A 133 -17.83 4.66 -7.23
CA GLY A 133 -18.64 5.87 -7.16
C GLY A 133 -18.07 6.96 -6.25
N GLN A 134 -16.77 6.91 -5.96
CA GLN A 134 -16.07 7.83 -5.06
C GLN A 134 -15.22 8.82 -5.86
N LYS A 135 -14.98 10.00 -5.26
CA LYS A 135 -14.04 10.98 -5.82
C LYS A 135 -12.64 10.72 -5.27
N PHE A 136 -11.66 10.65 -6.15
CA PHE A 136 -10.25 10.58 -5.78
C PHE A 136 -9.75 11.92 -5.25
N ASP A 137 -9.10 11.91 -4.09
CA ASP A 137 -8.38 13.06 -3.54
C ASP A 137 -6.88 12.74 -3.51
N LYS A 138 -6.08 13.52 -4.24
CA LYS A 138 -4.62 13.37 -4.27
C LYS A 138 -3.97 13.53 -2.90
N ASN A 139 -4.58 14.33 -2.01
CA ASN A 139 -4.05 14.57 -0.67
C ASN A 139 -4.07 13.31 0.21
N THR A 140 -4.84 12.28 -0.14
CA THR A 140 -4.82 11.00 0.57
C THR A 140 -3.57 10.17 0.28
N VAL A 141 -2.79 10.55 -0.74
CA VAL A 141 -1.53 9.89 -1.10
C VAL A 141 -0.37 10.78 -0.68
N CYS A 142 0.43 10.31 0.27
CA CYS A 142 1.56 11.04 0.83
C CYS A 142 2.87 10.40 0.38
N LEU A 143 3.85 11.22 -0.03
CA LEU A 143 5.22 10.79 -0.27
C LEU A 143 6.05 11.07 0.99
N LEU A 144 6.74 10.05 1.48
CA LEU A 144 7.66 10.18 2.60
C LEU A 144 9.07 9.90 2.08
N ASP A 145 9.79 10.95 1.71
CA ASP A 145 11.18 10.89 1.23
C ASP A 145 12.20 11.29 2.29
N GLY A 146 13.49 11.19 1.96
CA GLY A 146 14.56 11.41 2.93
C GLY A 146 14.97 12.86 3.12
N GLU A 147 14.66 13.76 2.18
CA GLU A 147 15.13 15.15 2.22
C GLU A 147 14.37 16.00 3.26
N GLU A 148 13.06 15.78 3.37
CA GLU A 148 12.18 16.44 4.34
C GLU A 148 11.49 15.41 5.26
N PHE A 149 12.19 14.34 5.59
CA PHE A 149 11.62 13.18 6.28
C PHE A 149 10.88 13.57 7.56
N ASP A 150 11.53 14.31 8.45
CA ASP A 150 10.98 14.63 9.77
C ASP A 150 9.73 15.51 9.65
N ILE A 151 9.74 16.51 8.75
CA ILE A 151 8.61 17.41 8.52
C ILE A 151 7.43 16.63 7.92
N ASN A 152 7.69 15.85 6.88
CA ASN A 152 6.66 15.06 6.21
C ASN A 152 6.09 13.98 7.14
N LYS A 153 6.93 13.37 7.96
CA LYS A 153 6.52 12.40 8.98
C LYS A 153 5.59 13.01 10.01
N GLU A 154 5.94 14.18 10.57
CA GLU A 154 5.11 14.88 11.56
C GLU A 154 3.74 15.25 10.96
N GLN A 155 3.71 15.76 9.74
CA GLN A 155 2.46 16.09 9.04
C GLN A 155 1.58 14.85 8.80
N ILE A 156 2.18 13.73 8.37
CA ILE A 156 1.46 12.46 8.18
C ILE A 156 0.89 11.95 9.50
N ILE A 157 1.69 11.99 10.58
CA ILE A 157 1.27 11.58 11.93
C ILE A 157 0.11 12.45 12.41
N ASP A 158 0.23 13.76 12.30
CA ASP A 158 -0.83 14.70 12.69
C ASP A 158 -2.16 14.41 11.97
N ARG A 159 -2.12 14.22 10.65
CA ARG A 159 -3.29 13.90 9.85
C ARG A 159 -3.92 12.55 10.24
N LEU A 160 -3.10 11.53 10.52
CA LEU A 160 -3.57 10.24 11.00
C LEU A 160 -4.22 10.35 12.38
N GLN A 161 -3.67 11.17 13.30
CA GLN A 161 -4.26 11.45 14.61
C GLN A 161 -5.61 12.16 14.52
N HIS A 162 -5.81 12.96 13.47
CA HIS A 162 -7.11 13.59 13.16
C HIS A 162 -8.08 12.66 12.43
N GLY A 163 -7.75 11.39 12.24
CA GLY A 163 -8.62 10.38 11.65
C GLY A 163 -8.64 10.36 10.12
N GLU A 164 -7.68 11.02 9.47
CA GLU A 164 -7.56 10.94 8.02
C GLU A 164 -7.08 9.56 7.58
N LYS A 165 -7.57 9.12 6.41
CA LYS A 165 -7.17 7.85 5.79
C LYS A 165 -6.07 8.13 4.77
N LEU A 166 -4.84 7.61 5.01
CA LEU A 166 -3.66 7.96 4.21
C LEU A 166 -2.96 6.74 3.61
N PHE A 167 -2.65 6.85 2.32
CA PHE A 167 -1.77 5.93 1.61
C PHE A 167 -0.37 6.55 1.50
N VAL A 168 0.57 6.06 2.29
CA VAL A 168 1.93 6.60 2.40
C VAL A 168 2.86 5.80 1.50
N ILE A 169 3.51 6.47 0.56
CA ILE A 169 4.54 5.88 -0.30
C ILE A 169 5.90 6.32 0.20
N SER A 170 6.79 5.36 0.45
CA SER A 170 8.17 5.64 0.82
C SER A 170 9.13 4.65 0.17
N VAL A 171 10.43 4.86 0.32
CA VAL A 171 11.43 3.96 -0.19
C VAL A 171 12.15 3.25 0.94
N TYR A 172 12.66 2.05 0.62
CA TYR A 172 13.36 1.22 1.59
C TYR A 172 14.53 1.95 2.28
N GLN A 173 15.25 2.80 1.53
CA GLN A 173 16.38 3.58 2.06
C GLN A 173 15.94 4.56 3.15
N THR A 174 14.78 5.18 2.99
CA THR A 174 14.22 6.13 3.97
C THR A 174 13.72 5.43 5.23
N ILE A 175 12.97 4.33 5.08
CA ILE A 175 12.36 3.62 6.23
C ILE A 175 13.32 2.60 6.85
N GLY A 176 14.27 2.06 6.08
CA GLY A 176 15.22 1.04 6.52
C GLY A 176 16.20 1.51 7.61
N ALA A 177 16.28 2.81 7.87
CA ALA A 177 17.10 3.42 8.91
C ALA A 177 16.50 3.32 10.33
N GLY A 178 15.48 2.46 10.55
CA GLY A 178 14.87 2.27 11.88
C GLY A 178 13.86 3.36 12.25
N GLN A 179 13.37 4.10 11.28
CA GLN A 179 12.35 5.14 11.50
C GLN A 179 11.01 4.52 11.90
N ASN A 180 10.48 4.99 13.02
CA ASN A 180 9.21 4.54 13.57
C ASN A 180 8.08 5.50 13.16
N LEU A 181 7.05 4.98 12.50
CA LEU A 181 5.84 5.70 12.11
C LEU A 181 4.68 5.37 13.07
N GLN A 182 4.92 5.48 14.37
CA GLN A 182 3.87 5.28 15.36
C GLN A 182 3.06 6.57 15.56
N TYR A 183 1.75 6.41 15.70
CA TYR A 183 0.83 7.48 16.09
C TYR A 183 -0.21 6.95 17.09
N GLY A 184 -0.75 7.85 17.90
CA GLY A 184 -1.82 7.49 18.84
C GLY A 184 -3.13 7.17 18.10
N ILE A 185 -3.94 6.28 18.66
CA ILE A 185 -5.26 5.95 18.12
C ILE A 185 -6.12 7.22 18.10
N PRO A 186 -6.72 7.59 16.94
CA PRO A 186 -7.60 8.73 16.84
C PRO A 186 -8.76 8.65 17.82
N GLN A 187 -9.10 9.75 18.48
CA GLN A 187 -10.13 9.77 19.49
C GLN A 187 -11.51 9.33 18.98
N ASN A 188 -11.83 9.58 17.72
CA ASN A 188 -13.04 9.12 17.06
C ASN A 188 -13.14 7.59 16.93
N LEU A 189 -11.99 6.87 16.96
CA LEU A 189 -11.94 5.41 16.89
C LEU A 189 -11.92 4.77 18.29
N ILE A 190 -11.48 5.47 19.34
CA ILE A 190 -11.44 4.96 20.71
C ILE A 190 -12.84 4.53 21.18
N GLY A 191 -13.88 5.30 20.83
CA GLY A 191 -15.26 4.95 21.19
C GLY A 191 -15.76 3.63 20.56
N HIS A 192 -15.27 3.28 19.38
CA HIS A 192 -15.59 2.01 18.73
C HIS A 192 -14.88 0.82 19.37
N LEU A 193 -13.65 0.99 19.81
CA LEU A 193 -12.87 -0.06 20.48
C LEU A 193 -13.46 -0.39 21.88
N VAL A 194 -13.88 0.63 22.63
CA VAL A 194 -14.54 0.42 23.93
C VAL A 194 -15.88 -0.26 23.79
N SER A 195 -16.69 0.08 22.76
CA SER A 195 -18.01 -0.53 22.56
C SER A 195 -17.95 -1.98 22.05
N SER A 196 -16.84 -2.42 21.45
CA SER A 196 -16.68 -3.81 21.01
C SER A 196 -16.34 -4.74 22.18
N ASN A 197 -15.59 -4.26 23.17
CA ASN A 197 -15.23 -5.05 24.36
C ASN A 197 -16.38 -5.20 25.34
N ASP A 198 -17.35 -4.28 25.37
CA ASP A 198 -18.55 -4.37 26.22
C ASP A 198 -19.62 -5.34 25.70
N ARG A 199 -19.44 -5.95 24.53
CA ARG A 199 -20.39 -6.91 23.94
C ARG A 199 -20.03 -8.38 24.21
N GLU A 200 -18.90 -8.66 24.83
CA GLU A 200 -18.43 -10.01 25.16
C GLU A 200 -18.44 -10.33 26.66
N SER A 201 -19.10 -9.49 27.49
CA SER A 201 -19.28 -9.75 28.92
C SER A 201 -20.74 -10.11 29.30
#